data_d8bf4867e1e9346c9a1bffb7a2a9ea54
#
_entry.id   d8bf4867e1e9346c9a1bffb7a2a9ea54
#
_cell.length_a   1.000
_cell.length_b   1.000
_cell.length_c   1.000
_cell.angle_alpha   90.00
_cell.angle_beta   90.00
_cell.angle_gamma   90.00
#
_symmetry.space_group_name_H-M   'P 1'
#
loop_
_entity.id
_entity.type
_entity.pdbx_description
1 polymer ?
#
loop_
_entity_poly.entity_id
_entity_poly.type
_entity_poly.pdbx_seq_one_letter_code
_entity_poly.pdbx_strand_id
1 'polypeptide(L)'
;MITGFNLSGMTPLEKQRRHDNMAAIHSKNTKPELIVRKYLFAKGFRYRLNHNRLPGHPDIVMRKYRTCIFVNGCFWHGHEGCKAFRIPKTNTDFWENKIACNKQRDHQQRLQLAKMGWHCITIWECELKPRNRMQTLVALEYTLNHIFLCDHSKGYAPFQEYHEMAADQRQTDENVE
;
A
#
# COMPACT_ATOMS: atom_id res chain seq x y z
N MET A 1 -24.46 15.99 -3.25
CA MET A 1 -25.82 15.49 -2.95
C MET A 1 -25.82 13.99 -3.25
N ILE A 2 -25.91 13.16 -2.21
CA ILE A 2 -25.97 11.69 -2.34
C ILE A 2 -27.46 11.36 -2.32
N THR A 3 -28.09 11.35 -3.49
CA THR A 3 -29.48 10.97 -3.66
C THR A 3 -29.58 9.52 -4.10
N GLY A 4 -30.42 8.74 -3.43
CA GLY A 4 -31.02 7.53 -3.96
C GLY A 4 -30.62 6.19 -3.36
N PHE A 5 -30.59 6.06 -2.01
CA PHE A 5 -30.70 4.73 -1.41
C PHE A 5 -32.17 4.31 -1.39
N ASN A 6 -32.52 3.32 -2.23
CA ASN A 6 -33.83 2.71 -2.15
C ASN A 6 -33.94 1.87 -0.86
N LEU A 7 -34.59 2.44 0.16
CA LEU A 7 -34.77 1.85 1.49
C LEU A 7 -36.13 1.14 1.63
N SER A 8 -36.82 0.90 0.51
CA SER A 8 -38.11 0.21 0.52
C SER A 8 -37.91 -1.26 0.86
N GLY A 9 -38.38 -1.68 2.03
CA GLY A 9 -38.33 -3.07 2.52
C GLY A 9 -37.52 -3.33 3.79
N MET A 10 -36.75 -2.36 4.28
CA MET A 10 -36.03 -2.51 5.56
C MET A 10 -36.85 -2.04 6.75
N THR A 11 -36.80 -2.80 7.84
CA THR A 11 -37.40 -2.39 9.12
C THR A 11 -36.68 -1.14 9.70
N PRO A 12 -37.33 -0.36 10.54
CA PRO A 12 -36.68 0.78 11.20
C PRO A 12 -35.40 0.40 11.97
N LEU A 13 -35.40 -0.76 12.61
CA LEU A 13 -34.24 -1.28 13.36
C LEU A 13 -33.06 -1.64 12.43
N GLU A 14 -33.33 -2.22 11.27
CA GLU A 14 -32.28 -2.50 10.28
C GLU A 14 -31.69 -1.23 9.67
N LYS A 15 -32.53 -0.22 9.43
CA LYS A 15 -32.08 1.10 8.98
C LYS A 15 -31.18 1.76 10.01
N GLN A 16 -31.55 1.70 11.29
CA GLN A 16 -30.74 2.27 12.37
C GLN A 16 -29.40 1.52 12.50
N ARG A 17 -29.39 0.19 12.56
CA ARG A 17 -28.14 -0.60 12.59
C ARG A 17 -27.21 -0.30 11.42
N ARG A 18 -27.78 -0.13 10.23
CA ARG A 18 -27.01 0.22 9.03
C ARG A 18 -26.40 1.62 9.15
N HIS A 19 -27.16 2.58 9.62
CA HIS A 19 -26.68 3.94 9.88
C HIS A 19 -25.54 3.92 10.90
N ASP A 20 -25.70 3.23 12.01
CA ASP A 20 -24.71 3.13 13.08
C ASP A 20 -23.42 2.44 12.59
N ASN A 21 -23.55 1.38 11.80
CA ASN A 21 -22.40 0.69 11.18
C ASN A 21 -21.65 1.62 10.22
N MET A 22 -22.37 2.41 9.41
CA MET A 22 -21.74 3.37 8.50
C MET A 22 -21.08 4.53 9.23
N ALA A 23 -21.69 5.02 10.31
CA ALA A 23 -21.13 6.07 11.16
C ALA A 23 -19.88 5.62 11.92
N ALA A 24 -19.79 4.33 12.26
CA ALA A 24 -18.64 3.73 12.93
C ALA A 24 -17.42 3.50 12.01
N ILE A 25 -17.58 3.67 10.69
CA ILE A 25 -16.47 3.51 9.73
C ILE A 25 -15.61 4.77 9.76
N HIS A 26 -14.45 4.65 10.37
CA HIS A 26 -13.45 5.71 10.36
C HIS A 26 -12.60 5.63 9.09
N SER A 27 -12.36 6.77 8.45
CA SER A 27 -11.49 6.89 7.27
C SER A 27 -10.02 7.08 7.62
N LYS A 28 -9.68 7.19 8.90
CA LYS A 28 -8.32 7.41 9.40
C LYS A 28 -8.11 6.68 10.73
N ASN A 29 -6.87 6.34 11.01
CA ASN A 29 -6.47 5.64 12.25
C ASN A 29 -7.18 4.30 12.42
N THR A 30 -7.43 3.61 11.33
CA THR A 30 -8.02 2.27 11.35
C THR A 30 -7.09 1.27 12.04
N LYS A 31 -7.67 0.18 12.55
CA LYS A 31 -6.86 -0.88 13.18
C LYS A 31 -5.74 -1.41 12.26
N PRO A 32 -5.99 -1.70 10.97
CA PRO A 32 -4.93 -2.09 10.02
C PRO A 32 -3.81 -1.05 9.90
N GLU A 33 -4.14 0.23 9.74
CA GLU A 33 -3.14 1.30 9.68
C GLU A 33 -2.27 1.36 10.93
N LEU A 34 -2.89 1.26 12.12
CA LEU A 34 -2.16 1.29 13.40
C LEU A 34 -1.19 0.11 13.55
N ILE A 35 -1.54 -1.08 13.03
CA ILE A 35 -0.67 -2.25 13.02
C ILE A 35 0.59 -1.96 12.19
N VAL A 36 0.43 -1.47 10.96
CA VAL A 36 1.55 -1.14 10.07
C VAL A 36 2.42 -0.04 10.68
N ARG A 37 1.81 1.03 11.19
CA ARG A 37 2.52 2.16 11.82
C ARG A 37 3.37 1.72 13.02
N LYS A 38 2.80 0.94 13.94
CA LYS A 38 3.51 0.43 15.12
C LYS A 38 4.70 -0.43 14.72
N TYR A 39 4.53 -1.32 13.75
CA TYR A 39 5.61 -2.16 13.27
C TYR A 39 6.75 -1.34 12.65
N LEU A 40 6.43 -0.47 11.70
CA LEU A 40 7.43 0.38 11.06
C LEU A 40 8.19 1.26 12.05
N PHE A 41 7.47 1.85 13.03
CA PHE A 41 8.10 2.66 14.06
C PHE A 41 9.06 1.85 14.95
N ALA A 42 8.64 0.65 15.37
CA ALA A 42 9.47 -0.27 16.15
C ALA A 42 10.72 -0.72 15.40
N LYS A 43 10.66 -0.82 14.05
CA LYS A 43 11.80 -1.13 13.19
C LYS A 43 12.67 0.08 12.83
N GLY A 44 12.43 1.22 13.46
CA GLY A 44 13.24 2.43 13.28
C GLY A 44 12.85 3.29 12.07
N PHE A 45 11.83 2.91 11.30
CA PHE A 45 11.35 3.74 10.20
C PHE A 45 10.68 5.02 10.71
N ARG A 46 10.90 6.12 10.00
CA ARG A 46 10.26 7.41 10.27
C ARG A 46 9.39 7.81 9.09
N TYR A 47 8.17 8.24 9.38
CA TYR A 47 7.15 8.54 8.37
C TYR A 47 6.27 9.72 8.77
N ARG A 48 5.52 10.23 7.82
CA ARG A 48 4.43 11.20 8.02
C ARG A 48 3.10 10.52 7.70
N LEU A 49 2.04 10.98 8.34
CA LEU A 49 0.70 10.41 8.19
C LEU A 49 -0.19 11.31 7.34
N ASN A 50 -1.11 10.69 6.60
CA ASN A 50 -2.21 11.38 5.89
C ASN A 50 -1.76 12.65 5.16
N HIS A 51 -0.76 12.52 4.29
CA HIS A 51 -0.15 13.67 3.63
C HIS A 51 -1.08 14.22 2.53
N ASN A 52 -1.82 15.28 2.83
CA ASN A 52 -2.87 15.85 1.98
C ASN A 52 -2.37 16.57 0.70
N ARG A 53 -1.07 16.80 0.55
CA ARG A 53 -0.48 17.38 -0.67
C ARG A 53 -0.10 16.33 -1.72
N LEU A 54 -0.20 15.03 -1.39
CA LEU A 54 0.09 13.96 -2.33
C LEU A 54 -1.23 13.37 -2.87
N PRO A 55 -1.27 12.98 -4.16
CA PRO A 55 -2.43 12.30 -4.74
C PRO A 55 -2.85 11.09 -3.90
N GLY A 56 -4.15 10.91 -3.69
CA GLY A 56 -4.70 9.79 -2.94
C GLY A 56 -4.56 9.86 -1.42
N HIS A 57 -3.95 10.91 -0.87
CA HIS A 57 -3.75 11.08 0.58
C HIS A 57 -3.19 9.82 1.26
N PRO A 58 -1.97 9.37 0.90
CA PRO A 58 -1.40 8.13 1.42
C PRO A 58 -1.43 8.08 2.95
N ASP A 59 -1.74 6.91 3.52
CA ASP A 59 -1.82 6.73 4.97
C ASP A 59 -0.47 6.94 5.65
N ILE A 60 0.61 6.49 4.98
CA ILE A 60 1.98 6.59 5.46
C ILE A 60 2.88 7.08 4.33
N VAL A 61 3.66 8.13 4.58
CA VAL A 61 4.61 8.71 3.62
C VAL A 61 6.02 8.69 4.19
N MET A 62 6.91 8.00 3.50
CA MET A 62 8.30 7.81 3.89
C MET A 62 9.22 8.56 2.93
N ARG A 63 9.54 9.81 3.25
CA ARG A 63 10.33 10.69 2.38
C ARG A 63 11.72 10.14 2.05
N LYS A 64 12.39 9.56 3.05
CA LYS A 64 13.73 8.96 2.89
C LYS A 64 13.73 7.85 1.84
N TYR A 65 12.63 7.11 1.74
CA TYR A 65 12.42 5.96 0.84
C TYR A 65 11.64 6.36 -0.43
N ARG A 66 11.25 7.62 -0.58
CA ARG A 66 10.33 8.08 -1.64
C ARG A 66 9.12 7.15 -1.83
N THR A 67 8.60 6.63 -0.73
CA THR A 67 7.55 5.60 -0.74
C THR A 67 6.28 6.09 -0.04
N CYS A 68 5.15 5.84 -0.69
CA CYS A 68 3.80 6.02 -0.19
C CYS A 68 3.17 4.66 0.07
N ILE A 69 2.58 4.48 1.25
CA ILE A 69 1.90 3.23 1.63
C ILE A 69 0.43 3.53 1.82
N PHE A 70 -0.40 2.73 1.17
CA PHE A 70 -1.85 2.71 1.30
C PHE A 70 -2.28 1.43 2.02
N VAL A 71 -3.10 1.56 3.05
CA VAL A 71 -3.66 0.44 3.82
C VAL A 71 -5.13 0.31 3.48
N ASN A 72 -5.42 -0.51 2.47
CA ASN A 72 -6.72 -0.58 1.84
C ASN A 72 -7.66 -1.60 2.51
N GLY A 73 -8.87 -1.17 2.85
CA GLY A 73 -9.97 -2.07 3.20
C GLY A 73 -10.43 -2.88 1.98
N CYS A 74 -10.55 -4.20 2.14
CA CYS A 74 -10.83 -5.12 1.02
C CYS A 74 -12.14 -4.80 0.29
N PHE A 75 -13.17 -4.41 1.01
CA PHE A 75 -14.48 -4.07 0.43
C PHE A 75 -14.41 -2.76 -0.37
N TRP A 76 -13.88 -1.70 0.23
CA TRP A 76 -13.93 -0.35 -0.33
C TRP A 76 -13.10 -0.15 -1.58
N HIS A 77 -12.02 -0.92 -1.70
CA HIS A 77 -11.07 -0.85 -2.81
C HIS A 77 -11.16 -2.06 -3.75
N GLY A 78 -12.17 -2.93 -3.57
CA GLY A 78 -12.47 -4.03 -4.47
C GLY A 78 -11.33 -5.04 -4.60
N HIS A 79 -10.84 -5.59 -3.47
CA HIS A 79 -9.75 -6.56 -3.45
C HIS A 79 -10.15 -7.87 -4.13
N GLU A 80 -9.71 -8.11 -5.35
CA GLU A 80 -10.06 -9.27 -6.16
C GLU A 80 -9.54 -10.58 -5.54
N GLY A 81 -10.32 -11.65 -5.69
CA GLY A 81 -9.99 -12.96 -5.12
C GLY A 81 -10.05 -13.04 -3.59
N CYS A 82 -10.39 -11.96 -2.90
CA CYS A 82 -10.43 -11.90 -1.44
C CYS A 82 -11.79 -12.35 -0.89
N LYS A 83 -11.78 -13.29 0.06
CA LYS A 83 -13.01 -13.75 0.74
C LYS A 83 -13.74 -12.63 1.51
N ALA A 84 -13.03 -11.56 1.89
CA ALA A 84 -13.60 -10.41 2.58
C ALA A 84 -14.25 -9.40 1.61
N PHE A 85 -14.02 -9.51 0.31
CA PHE A 85 -14.67 -8.72 -0.71
C PHE A 85 -15.89 -9.44 -1.24
N ARG A 86 -17.08 -8.93 -0.92
CA ARG A 86 -18.36 -9.44 -1.45
C ARG A 86 -19.29 -8.26 -1.68
N ILE A 87 -19.80 -8.14 -2.88
CA ILE A 87 -20.82 -7.14 -3.20
C ILE A 87 -22.13 -7.50 -2.48
N PRO A 88 -22.77 -6.55 -1.80
CA PRO A 88 -24.04 -6.77 -1.15
C PRO A 88 -25.12 -7.15 -2.17
N LYS A 89 -26.02 -8.07 -1.79
CA LYS A 89 -27.15 -8.49 -2.63
C LYS A 89 -28.19 -7.38 -2.85
N THR A 90 -28.19 -6.37 -1.98
CA THR A 90 -29.07 -5.19 -2.09
C THR A 90 -28.32 -4.03 -2.72
N ASN A 91 -28.94 -3.33 -3.68
CA ASN A 91 -28.35 -2.23 -4.44
C ASN A 91 -27.01 -2.62 -5.13
N THR A 92 -26.98 -3.78 -5.75
CA THR A 92 -25.79 -4.36 -6.38
C THR A 92 -25.16 -3.37 -7.37
N ASP A 93 -25.94 -2.81 -8.29
CA ASP A 93 -25.48 -1.86 -9.31
C ASP A 93 -24.79 -0.62 -8.69
N PHE A 94 -25.37 -0.11 -7.61
CA PHE A 94 -24.76 1.02 -6.88
C PHE A 94 -23.39 0.65 -6.33
N TRP A 95 -23.27 -0.53 -5.70
CA TRP A 95 -22.00 -0.97 -5.11
C TRP A 95 -20.95 -1.29 -6.17
N GLU A 96 -21.35 -1.93 -7.26
CA GLU A 96 -20.46 -2.22 -8.39
C GLU A 96 -19.90 -0.92 -8.98
N ASN A 97 -20.75 0.03 -9.30
CA ASN A 97 -20.34 1.34 -9.80
C ASN A 97 -19.45 2.09 -8.81
N LYS A 98 -19.80 2.06 -7.51
CA LYS A 98 -19.04 2.74 -6.46
C LYS A 98 -17.63 2.17 -6.32
N ILE A 99 -17.50 0.84 -6.33
CA ILE A 99 -16.22 0.15 -6.22
C ILE A 99 -15.40 0.34 -7.50
N ALA A 100 -16.02 0.27 -8.68
CA ALA A 100 -15.36 0.54 -9.95
C ALA A 100 -14.75 1.96 -9.98
N CYS A 101 -15.53 2.98 -9.58
CA CYS A 101 -15.04 4.35 -9.45
C CYS A 101 -13.89 4.48 -8.45
N ASN A 102 -13.95 3.78 -7.30
CA ASN A 102 -12.88 3.78 -6.34
C ASN A 102 -11.60 3.17 -6.93
N LYS A 103 -11.69 2.00 -7.57
CA LYS A 103 -10.55 1.32 -8.22
C LYS A 103 -9.90 2.20 -9.29
N GLN A 104 -10.71 2.84 -10.13
CA GLN A 104 -10.22 3.75 -11.17
C GLN A 104 -9.50 4.95 -10.57
N ARG A 105 -10.08 5.58 -9.56
CA ARG A 105 -9.45 6.70 -8.83
C ARG A 105 -8.13 6.29 -8.19
N ASP A 106 -8.10 5.14 -7.50
CA ASP A 106 -6.90 4.64 -6.83
C ASP A 106 -5.78 4.34 -7.85
N HIS A 107 -6.14 3.79 -9.02
CA HIS A 107 -5.20 3.57 -10.11
C HIS A 107 -4.60 4.88 -10.62
N GLN A 108 -5.45 5.87 -10.92
CA GLN A 108 -4.99 7.20 -11.38
C GLN A 108 -4.07 7.88 -10.37
N GLN A 109 -4.40 7.81 -9.08
CA GLN A 109 -3.60 8.40 -8.01
C GLN A 109 -2.21 7.74 -7.90
N ARG A 110 -2.14 6.40 -8.03
CA ARG A 110 -0.86 5.69 -8.08
C ARG A 110 -0.02 6.07 -9.30
N LEU A 111 -0.63 6.22 -10.47
CA LEU A 111 0.07 6.71 -11.67
C LEU A 111 0.62 8.13 -11.47
N GLN A 112 -0.15 9.03 -10.86
CA GLN A 112 0.31 10.38 -10.55
C GLN A 112 1.50 10.37 -9.59
N LEU A 113 1.43 9.56 -8.52
CA LEU A 113 2.54 9.39 -7.58
C LEU A 113 3.79 8.82 -8.26
N ALA A 114 3.63 7.82 -9.13
CA ALA A 114 4.74 7.23 -9.89
C ALA A 114 5.41 8.29 -10.79
N LYS A 115 4.62 9.12 -11.51
CA LYS A 115 5.14 10.24 -12.31
C LYS A 115 5.90 11.28 -11.46
N MET A 116 5.55 11.44 -10.19
CA MET A 116 6.26 12.29 -9.24
C MET A 116 7.51 11.60 -8.64
N GLY A 117 7.84 10.38 -9.07
CA GLY A 117 8.95 9.58 -8.58
C GLY A 117 8.73 8.98 -7.19
N TRP A 118 7.48 8.67 -6.83
CA TRP A 118 7.14 7.97 -5.60
C TRP A 118 6.86 6.50 -5.88
N HIS A 119 7.43 5.63 -5.07
CA HIS A 119 7.03 4.23 -5.00
C HIS A 119 5.69 4.11 -4.26
N CYS A 120 4.81 3.25 -4.73
CA CYS A 120 3.51 3.03 -4.12
C CYS A 120 3.38 1.58 -3.65
N ILE A 121 3.17 1.37 -2.37
CA ILE A 121 2.91 0.06 -1.78
C ILE A 121 1.46 0.03 -1.29
N THR A 122 0.72 -1.00 -1.66
CA THR A 122 -0.63 -1.25 -1.14
C THR A 122 -0.59 -2.47 -0.22
N ILE A 123 -1.15 -2.31 0.98
CA ILE A 123 -1.32 -3.39 1.95
C ILE A 123 -2.82 -3.58 2.16
N TRP A 124 -3.29 -4.82 2.04
CA TRP A 124 -4.69 -5.13 2.22
C TRP A 124 -5.04 -5.50 3.66
N GLU A 125 -6.19 -5.07 4.12
CA GLU A 125 -6.70 -5.39 5.47
C GLU A 125 -6.67 -6.90 5.77
N CYS A 126 -6.99 -7.75 4.80
CA CYS A 126 -6.99 -9.21 4.98
C CYS A 126 -5.58 -9.78 5.23
N GLU A 127 -4.54 -9.13 4.72
CA GLU A 127 -3.14 -9.53 4.90
C GLU A 127 -2.64 -9.23 6.33
N LEU A 128 -3.30 -8.30 7.02
CA LEU A 128 -2.98 -7.91 8.40
C LEU A 128 -3.75 -8.71 9.46
N LYS A 129 -4.52 -9.72 9.05
CA LYS A 129 -5.13 -10.68 9.98
C LYS A 129 -4.06 -11.49 10.71
N PRO A 130 -4.31 -11.97 11.95
CA PRO A 130 -3.29 -12.61 12.79
C PRO A 130 -2.44 -13.68 12.08
N ARG A 131 -3.06 -14.48 11.21
CA ARG A 131 -2.40 -15.57 10.48
C ARG A 131 -1.29 -15.09 9.52
N ASN A 132 -1.52 -13.97 8.80
CA ASN A 132 -0.64 -13.51 7.73
C ASN A 132 0.15 -12.26 8.12
N ARG A 133 -0.22 -11.61 9.22
CA ARG A 133 0.28 -10.30 9.64
C ARG A 133 1.79 -10.20 9.62
N MET A 134 2.47 -11.12 10.29
CA MET A 134 3.94 -11.06 10.42
C MET A 134 4.63 -11.22 9.07
N GLN A 135 4.15 -12.13 8.23
CA GLN A 135 4.69 -12.32 6.88
C GLN A 135 4.56 -11.04 6.05
N THR A 136 3.38 -10.41 6.07
CA THR A 136 3.13 -9.14 5.35
C THR A 136 4.03 -8.01 5.85
N LEU A 137 4.18 -7.88 7.16
CA LEU A 137 4.98 -6.81 7.76
C LEU A 137 6.48 -7.00 7.49
N VAL A 138 6.99 -8.24 7.55
CA VAL A 138 8.38 -8.55 7.20
C VAL A 138 8.63 -8.32 5.70
N ALA A 139 7.70 -8.71 4.83
CA ALA A 139 7.80 -8.43 3.40
C ALA A 139 7.82 -6.93 3.10
N LEU A 140 7.00 -6.13 3.83
CA LEU A 140 7.02 -4.68 3.73
C LEU A 140 8.39 -4.10 4.11
N GLU A 141 8.94 -4.53 5.24
CA GLU A 141 10.28 -4.11 5.71
C GLU A 141 11.36 -4.43 4.67
N TYR A 142 11.35 -5.64 4.14
CA TYR A 142 12.26 -6.06 3.07
C TYR A 142 12.12 -5.18 1.83
N THR A 143 10.90 -4.94 1.35
CA THR A 143 10.62 -4.11 0.18
C THR A 143 11.12 -2.68 0.37
N LEU A 144 10.90 -2.08 1.54
CA LEU A 144 11.38 -0.72 1.85
C LEU A 144 12.90 -0.64 1.83
N ASN A 145 13.59 -1.61 2.43
CA ASN A 145 15.04 -1.65 2.42
C ASN A 145 15.59 -1.87 1.01
N HIS A 146 14.96 -2.74 0.22
CA HIS A 146 15.33 -2.97 -1.18
C HIS A 146 15.15 -1.69 -2.03
N ILE A 147 14.03 -0.99 -1.93
CA ILE A 147 13.80 0.30 -2.60
C ILE A 147 14.91 1.28 -2.23
N PHE A 148 15.22 1.39 -0.95
CA PHE A 148 16.28 2.31 -0.48
C PHE A 148 17.64 1.98 -1.08
N LEU A 149 18.02 0.71 -1.10
CA LEU A 149 19.28 0.26 -1.69
C LEU A 149 19.31 0.54 -3.20
N CYS A 150 18.26 0.19 -3.95
CA CYS A 150 18.19 0.43 -5.39
C CYS A 150 18.26 1.92 -5.75
N ASP A 151 17.57 2.79 -4.99
CA ASP A 151 17.56 4.22 -5.24
C ASP A 151 18.92 4.89 -4.90
N HIS A 152 19.71 4.29 -4.00
CA HIS A 152 20.99 4.83 -3.53
C HIS A 152 22.22 4.10 -4.06
N SER A 153 22.04 2.96 -4.72
CA SER A 153 23.14 2.21 -5.37
C SER A 153 23.60 2.77 -6.71
N LYS A 154 23.04 3.90 -7.16
CA LYS A 154 23.49 4.61 -8.37
C LYS A 154 24.90 5.18 -8.15
N GLY A 155 25.90 4.34 -8.31
CA GLY A 155 27.33 4.70 -8.14
C GLY A 155 28.21 3.53 -7.74
N TYR A 156 27.64 2.38 -7.40
CA TYR A 156 28.42 1.15 -7.22
C TYR A 156 28.41 0.36 -8.53
N ALA A 157 29.58 0.16 -9.11
CA ALA A 157 29.76 -0.78 -10.22
C ALA A 157 29.25 -2.16 -9.80
N PRO A 158 28.59 -2.92 -10.70
CA PRO A 158 28.17 -4.29 -10.36
C PRO A 158 29.39 -5.12 -9.94
N PHE A 159 29.22 -6.01 -8.99
CA PHE A 159 30.28 -6.88 -8.43
C PHE A 159 31.09 -7.64 -9.51
N GLN A 160 30.54 -7.82 -10.70
CA GLN A 160 31.21 -8.44 -11.85
C GLN A 160 32.38 -7.61 -12.40
N GLU A 161 32.30 -6.26 -12.41
CA GLU A 161 33.41 -5.42 -12.89
C GLU A 161 34.65 -5.50 -12.02
N TYR A 162 34.50 -5.74 -10.70
CA TYR A 162 35.63 -5.92 -9.80
C TYR A 162 36.38 -7.24 -10.06
N HIS A 163 35.73 -8.29 -10.51
CA HIS A 163 36.36 -9.56 -10.87
C HIS A 163 37.18 -9.47 -12.16
N GLU A 164 36.69 -8.70 -13.14
CA GLU A 164 37.43 -8.51 -14.41
C GLU A 164 38.67 -7.62 -14.21
N MET A 165 38.54 -6.51 -13.43
CA MET A 165 39.69 -5.67 -13.11
C MET A 165 40.75 -6.39 -12.28
N ALA A 166 40.38 -7.26 -11.35
CA ALA A 166 41.30 -8.04 -10.54
C ALA A 166 41.95 -9.21 -11.31
N ALA A 167 41.33 -9.69 -12.37
CA ALA A 167 41.88 -10.68 -13.28
C ALA A 167 42.93 -10.09 -14.24
N ASP A 168 42.69 -8.87 -14.73
CA ASP A 168 43.59 -8.14 -15.63
C ASP A 168 44.89 -7.72 -14.92
N GLN A 169 44.80 -7.33 -13.64
CA GLN A 169 46.02 -7.04 -12.85
C GLN A 169 46.90 -8.25 -12.59
N ARG A 170 46.34 -9.43 -12.47
CA ARG A 170 47.15 -10.70 -12.31
C ARG A 170 47.87 -11.13 -13.57
N GLN A 171 47.32 -10.82 -14.74
CA GLN A 171 47.96 -11.10 -16.02
C GLN A 171 49.12 -10.17 -16.35
N THR A 172 49.13 -8.97 -15.81
CA THR A 172 50.25 -8.01 -15.99
C THR A 172 51.43 -8.31 -15.09
N ASP A 173 51.20 -8.91 -13.91
CA ASP A 173 52.26 -9.27 -12.96
C ASP A 173 52.99 -10.56 -13.37
N GLU A 174 52.35 -11.49 -14.10
CA GLU A 174 52.96 -12.71 -14.61
C GLU A 174 53.85 -12.51 -15.87
N ASN A 175 53.76 -11.35 -16.50
CA ASN A 175 54.59 -11.03 -17.71
C ASN A 175 55.82 -10.16 -17.41
N VAL A 176 56.21 -9.97 -16.14
CA VAL A 176 57.33 -9.13 -15.70
C VAL A 176 58.47 -9.98 -15.08
N GLU A 177 58.35 -11.30 -15.06
CA GLU A 177 59.46 -12.21 -14.78
C GLU A 177 59.96 -12.83 -16.12
#